data_255a623616f2da5e91cc06fa1afcbd22
#
_entry.id   255a623616f2da5e91cc06fa1afcbd22
#
_cell.length_a   1.000
_cell.length_b   1.000
_cell.length_c   1.000
_cell.angle_alpha   90.00
_cell.angle_beta   90.00
_cell.angle_gamma   90.00
#
_symmetry.space_group_name_H-M   'P 1'
#
loop_
_entity.id
_entity.type
_entity.pdbx_description
1 polymer ?
#
loop_
_entity_poly.entity_id
_entity_poly.type
_entity_poly.pdbx_seq_one_letter_code
_entity_poly.pdbx_strand_id
1 'polypeptide(L)'
;DLTGVWFRAVSATHAFLGEAQIEAYRVRLPVEFLPHVKELWVAEEDGRSIGFIGMDGSEIDMLFVDPDWHGRGVGTRLLEMVSEDRPRLTVSCNEQNPQGLAFYEARGLGPVGRAGTDTDGSAVPLIHFERD
;
A
#
# COMPACT_ATOMS: atom_id res chain seq x y z
N ASP A 1 -2.13 -15.89 -1.60
CA ASP A 1 -3.39 -15.20 -1.80
C ASP A 1 -3.28 -13.72 -1.42
N LEU A 2 -3.32 -12.86 -2.43
CA LEU A 2 -3.11 -11.41 -2.23
C LEU A 2 -4.23 -10.75 -1.44
N THR A 3 -5.48 -11.20 -1.62
CA THR A 3 -6.60 -10.67 -0.85
C THR A 3 -6.42 -10.97 0.64
N GLY A 4 -5.91 -12.15 0.96
CA GLY A 4 -5.60 -12.50 2.34
C GLY A 4 -4.50 -11.64 2.94
N VAL A 5 -3.45 -11.37 2.18
CA VAL A 5 -2.36 -10.48 2.60
C VAL A 5 -2.93 -9.08 2.87
N TRP A 6 -3.72 -8.55 1.92
CA TRP A 6 -4.35 -7.24 2.07
C TRP A 6 -5.22 -7.18 3.33
N PHE A 7 -6.09 -8.18 3.51
CA PHE A 7 -7.01 -8.20 4.64
C PHE A 7 -6.27 -8.18 5.98
N ARG A 8 -5.25 -9.01 6.12
CA ARG A 8 -4.46 -9.05 7.37
C ARG A 8 -3.70 -7.75 7.60
N ALA A 9 -3.10 -7.20 6.53
CA ALA A 9 -2.35 -5.95 6.63
C ALA A 9 -3.24 -4.77 7.02
N VAL A 10 -4.39 -4.62 6.36
CA VAL A 10 -5.32 -3.52 6.63
C VAL A 10 -5.93 -3.65 8.01
N SER A 11 -6.29 -4.86 8.43
CA SER A 11 -6.84 -5.09 9.76
C SER A 11 -5.86 -4.71 10.87
N ALA A 12 -4.55 -4.86 10.62
CA ALA A 12 -3.52 -4.52 11.60
C ALA A 12 -3.17 -3.04 11.61
N THR A 13 -3.27 -2.33 10.46
CA THR A 13 -2.74 -0.97 10.33
C THR A 13 -3.80 0.11 10.12
N HIS A 14 -5.00 -0.27 9.70
CA HIS A 14 -6.07 0.69 9.36
C HIS A 14 -7.24 0.56 10.34
N ALA A 15 -6.94 0.63 11.64
CA ALA A 15 -7.96 0.52 12.69
C ALA A 15 -9.01 1.63 12.63
N PHE A 16 -8.71 2.74 11.94
CA PHE A 16 -9.67 3.82 11.72
C PHE A 16 -10.79 3.44 10.76
N LEU A 17 -10.64 2.36 9.99
CA LEU A 17 -11.70 1.81 9.16
C LEU A 17 -12.51 0.82 10.01
N GLY A 18 -13.84 0.89 9.92
CA GLY A 18 -14.70 -0.07 10.61
C GLY A 18 -14.63 -1.45 9.96
N GLU A 19 -15.00 -2.48 10.71
CA GLU A 19 -15.01 -3.86 10.21
C GLU A 19 -15.85 -4.01 8.95
N ALA A 20 -17.01 -3.36 8.90
CA ALA A 20 -17.89 -3.42 7.74
C ALA A 20 -17.24 -2.81 6.51
N GLN A 21 -16.48 -1.73 6.67
CA GLN A 21 -15.79 -1.07 5.57
C GLN A 21 -14.64 -1.94 5.04
N ILE A 22 -13.86 -2.55 5.94
CA ILE A 22 -12.78 -3.46 5.56
C ILE A 22 -13.35 -4.66 4.80
N GLU A 23 -14.45 -5.23 5.28
CA GLU A 23 -15.07 -6.39 4.62
C GLU A 23 -15.62 -6.03 3.25
N ALA A 24 -16.19 -4.82 3.10
CA ALA A 24 -16.66 -4.35 1.80
C ALA A 24 -15.50 -4.25 0.79
N TYR A 25 -14.35 -3.75 1.21
CA TYR A 25 -13.16 -3.70 0.34
C TYR A 25 -12.61 -5.08 0.05
N ARG A 26 -12.66 -5.98 1.02
CA ARG A 26 -12.18 -7.36 0.84
C ARG A 26 -12.89 -8.06 -0.30
N VAL A 27 -14.20 -7.85 -0.43
CA VAL A 27 -15.00 -8.42 -1.52
C VAL A 27 -14.63 -7.78 -2.86
N ARG A 28 -14.40 -6.46 -2.86
CA ARG A 28 -14.12 -5.70 -4.09
C ARG A 28 -12.69 -5.89 -4.62
N LEU A 29 -11.72 -6.16 -3.74
CA LEU A 29 -10.31 -6.18 -4.12
C LEU A 29 -10.00 -7.14 -5.27
N PRO A 30 -10.40 -8.42 -5.22
CA PRO A 30 -10.07 -9.34 -6.30
C PRO A 30 -10.84 -9.08 -7.59
N VAL A 31 -11.94 -8.36 -7.54
CA VAL A 31 -12.83 -8.14 -8.68
C VAL A 31 -12.60 -6.77 -9.31
N GLU A 32 -12.49 -5.72 -8.49
CA GLU A 32 -12.45 -4.34 -8.98
C GLU A 32 -11.05 -3.74 -8.98
N PHE A 33 -10.18 -4.14 -8.06
CA PHE A 33 -8.87 -3.48 -7.90
C PHE A 33 -7.72 -4.30 -8.47
N LEU A 34 -7.52 -5.53 -8.01
CA LEU A 34 -6.37 -6.32 -8.44
C LEU A 34 -6.30 -6.55 -9.95
N PRO A 35 -7.41 -6.84 -10.66
CA PRO A 35 -7.35 -7.04 -12.11
C PRO A 35 -6.95 -5.80 -12.90
N HIS A 36 -7.08 -4.62 -12.30
CA HIS A 36 -6.80 -3.33 -12.95
C HIS A 36 -5.44 -2.74 -12.56
N VAL A 37 -4.68 -3.41 -11.71
CA VAL A 37 -3.32 -2.97 -11.38
C VAL A 37 -2.42 -3.21 -12.58
N LYS A 38 -1.75 -2.16 -13.05
CA LYS A 38 -0.97 -2.23 -14.29
C LYS A 38 0.33 -2.98 -14.15
N GLU A 39 0.96 -2.92 -12.98
CA GLU A 39 2.20 -3.64 -12.70
C GLU A 39 2.14 -4.13 -11.27
N LEU A 40 2.36 -5.42 -11.06
CA LEU A 40 2.23 -6.05 -9.76
C LEU A 40 3.47 -6.90 -9.47
N TRP A 41 4.09 -6.66 -8.32
CA TRP A 41 5.21 -7.45 -7.82
C TRP A 41 4.79 -8.10 -6.50
N VAL A 42 5.09 -9.38 -6.36
CA VAL A 42 4.69 -10.17 -5.20
C VAL A 42 5.94 -10.72 -4.50
N ALA A 43 6.00 -10.56 -3.18
CA ALA A 43 7.01 -11.19 -2.36
C ALA A 43 6.48 -12.54 -1.88
N GLU A 44 7.28 -13.59 -2.05
CA GLU A 44 6.93 -14.94 -1.63
C GLU A 44 8.00 -15.53 -0.72
N GLU A 45 7.55 -16.37 0.21
CA GLU A 45 8.41 -17.14 1.08
C GLU A 45 7.82 -18.55 1.18
N ASP A 46 8.61 -19.56 0.81
CA ASP A 46 8.18 -20.97 0.81
C ASP A 46 6.87 -21.19 0.03
N GLY A 47 6.74 -20.53 -1.12
CA GLY A 47 5.56 -20.64 -1.98
C GLY A 47 4.33 -19.87 -1.51
N ARG A 48 4.47 -19.10 -0.43
CA ARG A 48 3.39 -18.33 0.15
C ARG A 48 3.60 -16.84 -0.12
N SER A 49 2.53 -16.14 -0.55
CA SER A 49 2.57 -14.69 -0.72
C SER A 49 2.59 -13.99 0.63
N ILE A 50 3.57 -13.11 0.85
CA ILE A 50 3.74 -12.39 2.11
C ILE A 50 3.64 -10.87 1.96
N GLY A 51 3.61 -10.37 0.74
CA GLY A 51 3.45 -8.94 0.47
C GLY A 51 3.37 -8.68 -1.02
N PHE A 52 2.88 -7.50 -1.39
CA PHE A 52 2.84 -7.11 -2.80
C PHE A 52 2.84 -5.60 -2.94
N ILE A 53 3.29 -5.14 -4.12
CA ILE A 53 3.25 -3.73 -4.51
C ILE A 53 2.67 -3.63 -5.91
N GLY A 54 1.74 -2.70 -6.09
CA GLY A 54 1.15 -2.39 -7.38
C GLY A 54 1.53 -1.00 -7.83
N MET A 55 1.92 -0.87 -9.10
CA MET A 55 2.40 0.38 -9.67
C MET A 55 1.55 0.81 -10.86
N ASP A 56 1.39 2.13 -11.00
CA ASP A 56 0.88 2.77 -12.20
C ASP A 56 1.90 3.85 -12.59
N GLY A 57 2.80 3.52 -13.52
CA GLY A 57 3.92 4.40 -13.86
C GLY A 57 4.80 4.65 -12.65
N SER A 58 4.91 5.89 -12.23
CA SER A 58 5.70 6.29 -11.04
C SER A 58 4.89 6.23 -9.75
N GLU A 59 3.58 6.01 -9.84
CA GLU A 59 2.71 6.00 -8.67
C GLU A 59 2.59 4.61 -8.05
N ILE A 60 2.75 4.54 -6.73
CA ILE A 60 2.49 3.33 -5.96
C ILE A 60 0.99 3.29 -5.69
N ASP A 61 0.29 2.35 -6.32
CA ASP A 61 -1.16 2.18 -6.12
C ASP A 61 -1.47 1.39 -4.87
N MET A 62 -0.66 0.38 -4.58
CA MET A 62 -0.86 -0.52 -3.44
C MET A 62 0.48 -1.00 -2.92
N LEU A 63 0.61 -1.07 -1.61
CA LEU A 63 1.76 -1.71 -0.95
C LEU A 63 1.27 -2.29 0.36
N PHE A 64 1.23 -3.61 0.43
CA PHE A 64 0.76 -4.32 1.62
C PHE A 64 1.69 -5.47 1.95
N VAL A 65 1.93 -5.67 3.25
CA VAL A 65 2.79 -6.74 3.77
C VAL A 65 2.02 -7.46 4.88
N ASP A 66 2.08 -8.79 4.87
CA ASP A 66 1.49 -9.61 5.92
C ASP A 66 2.04 -9.15 7.28
N PRO A 67 1.17 -8.88 8.28
CA PRO A 67 1.64 -8.40 9.59
C PRO A 67 2.67 -9.30 10.26
N ASP A 68 2.62 -10.62 10.02
CA ASP A 68 3.59 -11.56 10.57
C ASP A 68 5.00 -11.32 10.01
N TRP A 69 5.10 -10.56 8.93
CA TRP A 69 6.37 -10.24 8.26
C TRP A 69 6.76 -8.77 8.39
N HIS A 70 6.03 -7.99 9.19
CA HIS A 70 6.41 -6.60 9.48
C HIS A 70 7.75 -6.56 10.21
N GLY A 71 8.55 -5.53 9.91
CA GLY A 71 9.87 -5.38 10.51
C GLY A 71 10.94 -6.30 9.94
N ARG A 72 10.64 -7.04 8.88
CA ARG A 72 11.60 -7.97 8.23
C ARG A 72 12.10 -7.48 6.88
N GLY A 73 11.78 -6.25 6.52
CA GLY A 73 12.27 -5.63 5.29
C GLY A 73 11.54 -6.00 4.02
N VAL A 74 10.38 -6.66 4.09
CA VAL A 74 9.61 -7.05 2.91
C VAL A 74 9.14 -5.83 2.12
N GLY A 75 8.53 -4.86 2.81
CA GLY A 75 8.07 -3.62 2.16
C GLY A 75 9.22 -2.84 1.54
N THR A 76 10.35 -2.76 2.23
CA THR A 76 11.56 -2.09 1.72
C THR A 76 12.07 -2.79 0.45
N ARG A 77 12.11 -4.13 0.44
CA ARG A 77 12.55 -4.90 -0.73
C ARG A 77 11.63 -4.68 -1.93
N LEU A 78 10.32 -4.67 -1.71
CA LEU A 78 9.35 -4.40 -2.76
C LEU A 78 9.55 -3.00 -3.34
N LEU A 79 9.74 -2.01 -2.48
CA LEU A 79 9.97 -0.64 -2.91
C LEU A 79 11.29 -0.51 -3.69
N GLU A 80 12.34 -1.15 -3.24
CA GLU A 80 13.62 -1.16 -3.94
C GLU A 80 13.50 -1.75 -5.35
N MET A 81 12.75 -2.84 -5.50
CA MET A 81 12.54 -3.49 -6.79
C MET A 81 11.91 -2.55 -7.81
N VAL A 82 10.88 -1.81 -7.41
CA VAL A 82 10.20 -0.88 -8.33
C VAL A 82 10.99 0.41 -8.53
N SER A 83 11.94 0.72 -7.66
CA SER A 83 12.75 1.94 -7.75
C SER A 83 13.91 1.83 -8.73
N GLU A 84 14.35 0.63 -9.10
CA GLU A 84 15.57 0.41 -9.88
C GLU A 84 15.63 1.23 -11.18
N ASP A 85 14.52 1.33 -11.87
CA ASP A 85 14.46 2.05 -13.15
C ASP A 85 13.47 3.22 -13.11
N ARG A 86 13.16 3.71 -11.92
CA ARG A 86 12.25 4.84 -11.73
C ARG A 86 12.94 5.94 -10.94
N PRO A 87 13.29 7.05 -11.57
CA PRO A 87 13.91 8.17 -10.84
C PRO A 87 12.91 8.86 -9.91
N ARG A 88 11.62 8.69 -10.16
CA ARG A 88 10.59 9.35 -9.37
C ARG A 88 9.56 8.34 -8.87
N LEU A 89 9.15 8.49 -7.62
CA LEU A 89 8.08 7.71 -7.03
C LEU A 89 7.08 8.65 -6.36
N THR A 90 5.79 8.34 -6.50
CA THR A 90 4.72 9.04 -5.81
C THR A 90 3.82 8.04 -5.11
N VAL A 91 3.19 8.46 -4.01
CA VAL A 91 2.24 7.62 -3.28
C VAL A 91 1.28 8.51 -2.50
N SER A 92 0.05 8.04 -2.32
CA SER A 92 -0.90 8.66 -1.41
C SER A 92 -1.15 7.70 -0.25
N CYS A 93 -1.03 8.20 0.97
CA CYS A 93 -1.17 7.40 2.18
C CYS A 93 -2.21 8.03 3.10
N ASN A 94 -3.06 7.22 3.72
CA ASN A 94 -4.05 7.71 4.66
C ASN A 94 -3.36 8.40 5.83
N GLU A 95 -3.81 9.64 6.14
CA GLU A 95 -3.26 10.43 7.25
C GLU A 95 -3.36 9.69 8.59
N GLN A 96 -4.37 8.84 8.74
CA GLN A 96 -4.61 8.09 9.97
C GLN A 96 -3.87 6.75 10.01
N ASN A 97 -2.93 6.53 9.09
CA ASN A 97 -2.07 5.35 9.08
C ASN A 97 -0.63 5.76 9.42
N PRO A 98 -0.28 5.88 10.71
CA PRO A 98 1.06 6.36 11.09
C PRO A 98 2.19 5.44 10.67
N GLN A 99 1.94 4.13 10.58
CA GLN A 99 2.97 3.18 10.11
C GLN A 99 3.31 3.42 8.64
N GLY A 100 2.30 3.66 7.80
CA GLY A 100 2.51 3.96 6.39
C GLY A 100 3.23 5.27 6.19
N LEU A 101 2.83 6.32 6.91
CA LEU A 101 3.48 7.62 6.83
C LEU A 101 4.96 7.51 7.20
N ALA A 102 5.26 6.86 8.32
CA ALA A 102 6.63 6.67 8.78
C ALA A 102 7.45 5.83 7.80
N PHE A 103 6.85 4.80 7.22
CA PHE A 103 7.51 3.94 6.24
C PHE A 103 8.00 4.75 5.04
N TYR A 104 7.13 5.56 4.44
CA TYR A 104 7.49 6.33 3.25
C TYR A 104 8.50 7.43 3.57
N GLU A 105 8.36 8.11 4.70
CA GLU A 105 9.34 9.12 5.12
C GLU A 105 10.72 8.50 5.34
N ALA A 106 10.78 7.33 5.96
CA ALA A 106 12.07 6.65 6.20
C ALA A 106 12.75 6.23 4.90
N ARG A 107 12.01 6.10 3.79
CA ARG A 107 12.58 5.73 2.48
C ARG A 107 12.76 6.92 1.57
N GLY A 108 12.71 8.12 2.12
CA GLY A 108 13.06 9.33 1.39
C GLY A 108 11.93 9.98 0.60
N LEU A 109 10.69 9.53 0.77
CA LEU A 109 9.55 10.21 0.18
C LEU A 109 9.09 11.32 1.12
N GLY A 110 8.98 12.54 0.61
CA GLY A 110 8.56 13.70 1.39
C GLY A 110 7.13 14.09 1.09
N PRO A 111 6.39 14.64 2.07
CA PRO A 111 5.03 15.09 1.84
C PRO A 111 4.99 16.30 0.91
N VAL A 112 4.12 16.27 -0.11
CA VAL A 112 3.98 17.35 -1.09
C VAL A 112 2.56 17.89 -1.18
N GLY A 113 1.59 17.25 -0.53
CA GLY A 113 0.21 17.72 -0.57
C GLY A 113 -0.69 16.89 0.32
N ARG A 114 -1.94 17.32 0.43
CA ARG A 114 -2.95 16.66 1.24
C ARG A 114 -4.32 16.79 0.57
N ALA A 115 -5.08 15.71 0.57
CA ALA A 115 -6.47 15.71 0.13
C ALA A 115 -7.38 15.33 1.30
N GLY A 116 -8.59 15.87 1.33
CA GLY A 116 -9.54 15.61 2.42
C GLY A 116 -10.29 14.29 2.34
N THR A 117 -10.23 13.62 1.17
CA THR A 117 -10.89 12.33 0.95
C THR A 117 -9.94 11.41 0.21
N ASP A 118 -10.14 10.08 0.35
CA ASP A 118 -9.37 9.15 -0.45
C ASP A 118 -9.97 9.01 -1.86
N THR A 119 -9.37 8.14 -2.68
CA THR A 119 -9.70 8.03 -4.11
C THR A 119 -11.10 7.48 -4.39
N ASP A 120 -11.76 6.86 -3.41
CA ASP A 120 -13.13 6.36 -3.58
C ASP A 120 -14.18 7.24 -2.91
N GLY A 121 -13.77 8.43 -2.45
CA GLY A 121 -14.69 9.39 -1.86
C GLY A 121 -14.92 9.22 -0.36
N SER A 122 -14.21 8.32 0.29
CA SER A 122 -14.26 8.21 1.75
C SER A 122 -13.72 9.49 2.40
N ALA A 123 -14.22 9.83 3.59
CA ALA A 123 -13.80 11.03 4.31
C ALA A 123 -12.47 10.86 5.06
N VAL A 124 -11.59 9.96 4.60
CA VAL A 124 -10.26 9.73 5.18
C VAL A 124 -9.25 10.58 4.44
N PRO A 125 -8.57 11.52 5.12
CA PRO A 125 -7.59 12.38 4.46
C PRO A 125 -6.38 11.60 3.95
N LEU A 126 -5.87 12.01 2.80
CA LEU A 126 -4.65 11.44 2.20
C LEU A 126 -3.52 12.45 2.26
N ILE A 127 -2.32 11.96 2.56
CA ILE A 127 -1.08 12.72 2.42
C ILE A 127 -0.40 12.22 1.15
N HIS A 128 -0.04 13.13 0.27
CA HIS A 128 0.68 12.80 -0.95
C HIS A 128 2.18 12.94 -0.73
N PHE A 129 2.92 11.89 -1.07
CA PHE A 129 4.37 11.84 -0.91
C PHE A 129 5.05 11.72 -2.26
N GLU A 130 6.27 12.23 -2.34
CA GLU A 130 7.04 12.17 -3.58
C GLU A 130 8.53 12.06 -3.25
N ARG A 131 9.26 11.32 -4.10
CA ARG A 131 10.71 11.21 -4.08
C ARG A 131 11.22 11.21 -5.51
N ASP A 132 12.23 12.02 -5.78
CA ASP A 132 12.95 12.03 -7.06
C ASP A 132 14.19 11.14 -7.02
#